data_be224326d8be1ef9eeb26380cd09382a
#
_entry.id   be224326d8be1ef9eeb26380cd09382a
#
_cell.length_a   1.000
_cell.length_b   1.000
_cell.length_c   1.000
_cell.angle_alpha   90.00
_cell.angle_beta   90.00
_cell.angle_gamma   90.00
#
_symmetry.space_group_name_H-M   'P 1'
#
loop_
_entity.id
_entity.type
_entity.pdbx_description
1 polymer ?
#
loop_
_entity_poly.entity_id
_entity_poly.type
_entity_poly.pdbx_seq_one_letter_code
_entity_poly.pdbx_strand_id
1 'polypeptide(L)'
;MIRVVIFLGILFSPFIVNASNKSLSNDLALEAIEISEKDLESAIFLVQQSVVADPKNAKAWATAGKIYLLNEDMPSAERFYKKAKALGPLLKDVKDLESLINNKKKEE
;
A
#
# COMPACT_ATOMS: atom_id res chain seq x y z
N MET A 1 24.59 32.08 11.10
CA MET A 1 24.52 31.56 12.45
C MET A 1 23.21 30.82 12.67
N ILE A 2 22.17 31.56 12.73
CA ILE A 2 20.85 30.95 12.97
C ILE A 2 20.49 29.94 11.90
N ARG A 3 20.93 30.19 10.70
CA ARG A 3 20.68 29.27 9.59
C ARG A 3 21.20 27.86 9.83
N VAL A 4 22.29 27.76 10.57
CA VAL A 4 22.86 26.46 10.88
C VAL A 4 21.90 25.62 11.69
N VAL A 5 21.22 26.29 12.62
CA VAL A 5 20.24 25.60 13.47
C VAL A 5 19.09 25.07 12.62
N ILE A 6 18.67 25.85 11.63
CA ILE A 6 17.62 25.44 10.73
C ILE A 6 18.03 24.22 9.94
N PHE A 7 19.27 24.17 9.53
CA PHE A 7 19.83 23.01 8.84
C PHE A 7 19.71 21.76 9.67
N LEU A 8 20.02 21.87 10.95
CA LEU A 8 19.91 20.72 11.84
C LEU A 8 18.50 20.19 11.91
N GLY A 9 17.53 21.10 11.94
CA GLY A 9 16.14 20.70 11.93
C GLY A 9 15.78 19.93 10.70
N ILE A 10 16.29 20.35 9.55
CA ILE A 10 16.04 19.66 8.30
C ILE A 10 16.66 18.27 8.31
N LEU A 11 17.85 18.15 8.89
CA LEU A 11 18.53 16.86 8.96
C LEU A 11 17.76 15.84 9.79
N PHE A 12 17.04 16.29 10.79
CA PHE A 12 16.21 15.38 11.58
C PHE A 12 15.04 14.83 10.81
N SER A 13 14.51 15.59 9.87
CA SER A 13 13.36 15.16 9.11
C SER A 13 13.53 13.81 8.45
N PRO A 14 14.67 13.51 7.80
CA PRO A 14 14.87 12.20 7.18
C PRO A 14 14.78 11.04 8.15
N PHE A 15 15.21 11.22 9.37
CA PHE A 15 15.13 10.15 10.37
C PHE A 15 13.69 9.79 10.69
N ILE A 16 12.85 10.81 10.79
CA ILE A 16 11.44 10.60 11.10
C ILE A 16 10.77 9.86 9.95
N VAL A 17 11.10 10.24 8.73
CA VAL A 17 10.51 9.64 7.54
C VAL A 17 10.86 8.15 7.43
N ASN A 18 12.03 7.75 7.94
CA ASN A 18 12.45 6.35 7.85
C ASN A 18 11.75 5.43 8.82
N ALA A 19 11.04 5.97 9.80
CA ALA A 19 10.34 5.14 10.76
C ALA A 19 9.15 4.47 10.12
N SER A 20 9.10 3.13 10.20
CA SER A 20 7.95 2.36 9.74
C SER A 20 6.86 2.39 10.79
N ASN A 21 5.61 2.38 10.34
CA ASN A 21 4.48 2.33 11.24
C ASN A 21 3.48 1.29 10.71
N LYS A 22 3.68 0.04 11.14
CA LYS A 22 2.85 -1.06 10.68
C LYS A 22 1.40 -0.92 11.12
N SER A 23 1.18 -0.42 12.33
CA SER A 23 -0.17 -0.22 12.84
C SER A 23 -0.94 0.77 11.98
N LEU A 24 -0.33 1.91 11.68
CA LEU A 24 -0.95 2.90 10.80
C LEU A 24 -1.16 2.34 9.41
N SER A 25 -0.19 1.61 8.89
CA SER A 25 -0.28 0.98 7.58
C SER A 25 -1.48 0.05 7.50
N ASN A 26 -1.68 -0.79 8.52
CA ASN A 26 -2.81 -1.70 8.58
C ASN A 26 -4.14 -0.96 8.68
N ASP A 27 -4.19 0.10 9.48
CA ASP A 27 -5.42 0.87 9.65
C ASP A 27 -5.82 1.55 8.35
N LEU A 28 -4.84 2.12 7.63
CA LEU A 28 -5.10 2.76 6.34
C LEU A 28 -5.59 1.74 5.30
N ALA A 29 -4.98 0.55 5.30
CA ALA A 29 -5.40 -0.50 4.37
C ALA A 29 -6.83 -0.94 4.66
N LEU A 30 -7.17 -1.11 5.93
CA LEU A 30 -8.52 -1.51 6.32
C LEU A 30 -9.53 -0.44 5.93
N GLU A 31 -9.22 0.81 6.21
CA GLU A 31 -10.11 1.92 5.85
C GLU A 31 -10.33 1.97 4.33
N ALA A 32 -9.28 1.73 3.56
CA ALA A 32 -9.40 1.72 2.10
C ALA A 32 -10.39 0.66 1.63
N ILE A 33 -10.32 -0.53 2.21
CA ILE A 33 -11.27 -1.59 1.88
C ILE A 33 -12.69 -1.16 2.21
N GLU A 34 -12.88 -0.57 3.40
CA GLU A 34 -14.20 -0.20 3.85
C GLU A 34 -14.89 0.84 2.95
N ILE A 35 -14.12 1.78 2.42
CA ILE A 35 -14.72 2.84 1.61
C ILE A 35 -14.68 2.54 0.11
N SER A 36 -14.02 1.46 -0.30
CA SER A 36 -13.77 1.20 -1.73
C SER A 36 -15.04 1.11 -2.58
N GLU A 37 -16.13 0.65 -2.02
CA GLU A 37 -17.38 0.54 -2.77
C GLU A 37 -18.07 1.89 -2.95
N LYS A 38 -17.83 2.80 -2.03
CA LYS A 38 -18.47 4.12 -2.07
C LYS A 38 -17.61 5.18 -2.72
N ASP A 39 -16.29 5.09 -2.52
CA ASP A 39 -15.37 6.12 -2.96
C ASP A 39 -14.04 5.47 -3.31
N LEU A 40 -13.97 4.93 -4.51
CA LEU A 40 -12.78 4.22 -4.97
C LEU A 40 -11.56 5.13 -5.06
N GLU A 41 -11.78 6.38 -5.43
CA GLU A 41 -10.69 7.35 -5.53
C GLU A 41 -10.03 7.59 -4.19
N SER A 42 -10.84 7.76 -3.14
CA SER A 42 -10.29 7.91 -1.79
C SER A 42 -9.62 6.63 -1.32
N ALA A 43 -10.16 5.46 -1.70
CA ALA A 43 -9.55 4.19 -1.35
C ALA A 43 -8.16 4.07 -1.98
N ILE A 44 -8.00 4.52 -3.22
CA ILE A 44 -6.71 4.52 -3.89
C ILE A 44 -5.71 5.40 -3.12
N PHE A 45 -6.15 6.58 -2.70
CA PHE A 45 -5.31 7.47 -1.93
C PHE A 45 -4.87 6.82 -0.61
N LEU A 46 -5.81 6.17 0.08
CA LEU A 46 -5.51 5.51 1.37
C LEU A 46 -4.53 4.36 1.22
N VAL A 47 -4.63 3.54 0.17
CA VAL A 47 -3.68 2.44 0.01
C VAL A 47 -2.29 2.95 -0.35
N GLN A 48 -2.20 4.07 -1.06
CA GLN A 48 -0.91 4.69 -1.32
C GLN A 48 -0.27 5.13 -0.02
N GLN A 49 -1.05 5.72 0.88
CA GLN A 49 -0.55 6.11 2.19
C GLN A 49 -0.20 4.90 3.05
N SER A 50 -0.96 3.82 2.91
CA SER A 50 -0.69 2.59 3.65
C SER A 50 0.69 2.02 3.34
N VAL A 51 1.05 1.95 2.05
CA VAL A 51 2.36 1.42 1.65
C VAL A 51 3.50 2.37 2.01
N VAL A 52 3.22 3.67 2.07
CA VAL A 52 4.21 4.65 2.51
C VAL A 52 4.45 4.53 4.01
N ALA A 53 3.39 4.28 4.79
CA ALA A 53 3.51 4.16 6.24
C ALA A 53 4.39 2.98 6.64
N ASP A 54 4.31 1.87 5.90
CA ASP A 54 5.19 0.73 6.13
C ASP A 54 5.43 -0.03 4.83
N PRO A 55 6.51 0.31 4.10
CA PRO A 55 6.81 -0.32 2.81
C PRO A 55 7.10 -1.82 2.87
N LYS A 56 7.32 -2.37 4.06
CA LYS A 56 7.58 -3.80 4.23
C LYS A 56 6.34 -4.58 4.63
N ASN A 57 5.20 -3.91 4.72
CA ASN A 57 3.95 -4.56 5.11
C ASN A 57 3.30 -5.23 3.90
N ALA A 58 3.47 -6.56 3.79
CA ALA A 58 2.91 -7.31 2.68
C ALA A 58 1.40 -7.11 2.54
N LYS A 59 0.69 -6.98 3.66
CA LYS A 59 -0.75 -6.76 3.63
C LYS A 59 -1.11 -5.43 2.95
N ALA A 60 -0.31 -4.39 3.19
CA ALA A 60 -0.55 -3.10 2.56
C ALA A 60 -0.42 -3.19 1.03
N TRP A 61 0.63 -3.87 0.55
CA TRP A 61 0.82 -4.04 -0.89
C TRP A 61 -0.27 -4.90 -1.50
N ALA A 62 -0.70 -5.96 -0.80
CA ALA A 62 -1.78 -6.81 -1.28
C ALA A 62 -3.10 -6.04 -1.35
N THR A 63 -3.39 -5.24 -0.34
CA THR A 63 -4.59 -4.41 -0.33
C THR A 63 -4.56 -3.39 -1.45
N ALA A 64 -3.40 -2.77 -1.67
CA ALA A 64 -3.23 -1.82 -2.78
C ALA A 64 -3.52 -2.50 -4.12
N GLY A 65 -2.98 -3.71 -4.31
CA GLY A 65 -3.25 -4.46 -5.53
C GLY A 65 -4.73 -4.70 -5.74
N LYS A 66 -5.43 -5.06 -4.68
CA LYS A 66 -6.87 -5.32 -4.73
C LYS A 66 -7.65 -4.06 -5.11
N ILE A 67 -7.30 -2.93 -4.51
CA ILE A 67 -7.98 -1.66 -4.81
C ILE A 67 -7.73 -1.24 -6.25
N TYR A 68 -6.50 -1.38 -6.74
CA TYR A 68 -6.20 -1.05 -8.12
C TYR A 68 -6.90 -1.99 -9.10
N LEU A 69 -7.09 -3.26 -8.70
CA LEU A 69 -7.85 -4.19 -9.53
C LEU A 69 -9.31 -3.76 -9.64
N LEU A 70 -9.89 -3.25 -8.54
CA LEU A 70 -11.23 -2.70 -8.57
C LEU A 70 -11.33 -1.49 -9.50
N ASN A 71 -10.23 -0.76 -9.64
CA ASN A 71 -10.15 0.38 -10.54
C ASN A 71 -9.83 -0.04 -11.98
N GLU A 72 -9.88 -1.34 -12.24
CA GLU A 72 -9.61 -1.93 -13.56
C GLU A 72 -8.20 -1.60 -14.07
N ASP A 73 -7.27 -1.42 -13.16
CA ASP A 73 -5.87 -1.16 -13.49
C ASP A 73 -5.06 -2.44 -13.23
N MET A 74 -5.18 -3.38 -14.15
CA MET A 74 -4.51 -4.67 -14.04
C MET A 74 -2.98 -4.54 -13.94
N PRO A 75 -2.32 -3.71 -14.76
CA PRO A 75 -0.86 -3.59 -14.65
C PRO A 75 -0.39 -3.16 -13.26
N SER A 76 -1.07 -2.21 -12.64
CA SER A 76 -0.73 -1.78 -11.29
C SER A 76 -1.01 -2.87 -10.27
N ALA A 77 -2.16 -3.55 -10.40
CA ALA A 77 -2.50 -4.64 -9.51
C ALA A 77 -1.44 -5.74 -9.53
N GLU A 78 -0.92 -6.06 -10.71
CA GLU A 78 0.13 -7.07 -10.84
C GLU A 78 1.44 -6.62 -10.22
N ARG A 79 1.80 -5.36 -10.37
CA ARG A 79 3.02 -4.83 -9.75
C ARG A 79 2.93 -4.90 -8.22
N PHE A 80 1.80 -4.51 -7.68
CA PHE A 80 1.59 -4.56 -6.22
C PHE A 80 1.56 -5.99 -5.72
N TYR A 81 0.97 -6.89 -6.50
CA TYR A 81 0.96 -8.31 -6.16
C TYR A 81 2.39 -8.85 -6.07
N LYS A 82 3.23 -8.54 -7.04
CA LYS A 82 4.61 -9.01 -7.02
C LYS A 82 5.35 -8.54 -5.79
N LYS A 83 5.13 -7.29 -5.41
CA LYS A 83 5.76 -6.73 -4.22
C LYS A 83 5.24 -7.42 -2.96
N ALA A 84 3.93 -7.61 -2.87
CA ALA A 84 3.32 -8.28 -1.73
C ALA A 84 3.83 -9.72 -1.60
N LYS A 85 3.92 -10.43 -2.72
CA LYS A 85 4.40 -11.81 -2.74
C LYS A 85 5.85 -11.91 -2.29
N ALA A 86 6.69 -10.95 -2.70
CA ALA A 86 8.08 -10.93 -2.28
C ALA A 86 8.22 -10.74 -0.78
N LEU A 87 7.30 -9.98 -0.17
CA LEU A 87 7.35 -9.69 1.26
C LEU A 87 6.67 -10.76 2.11
N GLY A 88 5.61 -11.38 1.62
CA GLY A 88 4.87 -12.36 2.41
C GLY A 88 4.12 -13.36 1.53
N PRO A 89 4.84 -14.32 0.90
CA PRO A 89 4.22 -15.24 -0.05
C PRO A 89 3.14 -16.14 0.55
N LEU A 90 3.18 -16.37 1.85
CA LEU A 90 2.21 -17.25 2.50
C LEU A 90 1.04 -16.50 3.13
N LEU A 91 1.06 -15.19 3.07
CA LEU A 91 0.00 -14.37 3.67
C LEU A 91 -1.31 -14.59 2.89
N LYS A 92 -2.41 -14.78 3.63
CA LYS A 92 -3.71 -15.01 3.01
C LYS A 92 -4.09 -13.88 2.06
N ASP A 93 -3.86 -12.63 2.45
CA ASP A 93 -4.19 -11.49 1.60
C ASP A 93 -3.48 -11.54 0.25
N VAL A 94 -2.24 -12.03 0.24
CA VAL A 94 -1.46 -12.17 -1.00
C VAL A 94 -2.04 -13.26 -1.88
N LYS A 95 -2.41 -14.39 -1.28
CA LYS A 95 -3.02 -15.50 -2.03
C LYS A 95 -4.39 -15.12 -2.57
N ASP A 96 -5.15 -14.37 -1.79
CA ASP A 96 -6.46 -13.90 -2.23
C ASP A 96 -6.31 -12.98 -3.44
N LEU A 97 -5.34 -12.07 -3.40
CA LEU A 97 -5.09 -11.17 -4.53
C LEU A 97 -4.69 -11.95 -5.77
N GLU A 98 -3.85 -12.97 -5.61
CA GLU A 98 -3.45 -13.82 -6.74
C GLU A 98 -4.67 -14.43 -7.41
N SER A 99 -5.58 -14.97 -6.60
CA SER A 99 -6.80 -15.56 -7.11
C SER A 99 -7.67 -14.56 -7.85
N LEU A 100 -7.80 -13.36 -7.30
CA LEU A 100 -8.59 -12.31 -7.94
C LEU A 100 -8.00 -11.91 -9.30
N ILE A 101 -6.69 -11.77 -9.37
CA ILE A 101 -6.01 -11.43 -10.62
C ILE A 101 -6.22 -12.53 -11.65
N ASN A 102 -6.03 -13.79 -11.24
CA ASN A 102 -6.18 -14.91 -12.14
C ASN A 102 -7.61 -15.04 -12.66
N ASN A 103 -8.58 -14.83 -11.78
CA ASN A 103 -9.99 -14.89 -12.19
C ASN A 103 -10.32 -13.77 -13.17
N LYS A 104 -9.79 -12.60 -12.92
CA LYS A 104 -10.05 -11.46 -13.81
C LYS A 104 -9.47 -11.71 -15.19
N LYS A 105 -8.28 -12.30 -15.27
CA LYS A 105 -7.66 -12.63 -16.55
C LYS A 105 -8.46 -13.65 -17.35
N LYS A 106 -9.14 -14.57 -16.67
CA LYS A 106 -9.95 -15.56 -17.35
C LYS A 106 -11.20 -14.95 -18.00
N GLU A 107 -11.66 -13.82 -17.50
CA GLU A 107 -12.81 -13.13 -18.05
C GLU A 107 -12.50 -12.40 -19.35
N GLU A 108 -11.23 -12.22 -19.62
CA GLU A 108 -10.74 -11.56 -20.83
C GLU A 108 -10.38 -12.58 -21.88
#